data_e9f63d2706cd8d55fb12b5c3356f8c65
#
_entry.id   e9f63d2706cd8d55fb12b5c3356f8c65
#
_cell.length_a   1.000
_cell.length_b   1.000
_cell.length_c   1.000
_cell.angle_alpha   90.00
_cell.angle_beta   90.00
_cell.angle_gamma   90.00
#
_symmetry.space_group_name_H-M   'P 1'
#
loop_
_entity.id
_entity.type
_entity.pdbx_description
1 polymer ?
#
loop_
_entity_poly.entity_id
_entity_poly.type
_entity_poly.pdbx_seq_one_letter_code
_entity_poly.pdbx_strand_id
1 'polypeptide(L)'
;LETIKEDGLREIISKHYDLLRQSSIKDLFPQDDEEFEQAKVNSADFFIQICGGPDYFNQHRGNPMMVKRHAPFKITPKARRVWLECYIEILKDLDMPEDLKQSFWNYLDIFSMWMINSPED
;
A
#
# COMPACT_ATOMS: atom_id res chain seq x y z
N LEU A 1 -9.70 0.78 -12.34
CA LEU A 1 -10.18 2.02 -11.71
C LEU A 1 -11.62 2.36 -12.10
N GLU A 2 -12.11 1.80 -13.19
CA GLU A 2 -13.49 2.02 -13.62
C GLU A 2 -14.51 1.52 -12.60
N THR A 3 -14.24 0.39 -11.96
CA THR A 3 -15.13 -0.20 -10.96
C THR A 3 -14.94 0.44 -9.60
N ILE A 4 -13.68 0.65 -9.20
CA ILE A 4 -13.35 1.37 -7.99
C ILE A 4 -12.97 2.80 -8.37
N LYS A 5 -13.68 3.76 -7.84
CA LYS A 5 -13.37 5.18 -8.08
C LYS A 5 -12.12 5.57 -7.28
N GLU A 6 -11.53 6.71 -7.63
CA GLU A 6 -10.37 7.24 -6.89
C GLU A 6 -10.66 7.32 -5.40
N ASP A 7 -11.82 7.83 -5.02
CA ASP A 7 -12.21 7.97 -3.61
C ASP A 7 -12.27 6.61 -2.91
N GLY A 8 -12.76 5.57 -3.60
CA GLY A 8 -12.81 4.23 -3.06
C GLY A 8 -11.43 3.66 -2.82
N LEU A 9 -10.52 3.88 -3.77
CA LEU A 9 -9.14 3.42 -3.62
C LEU A 9 -8.43 4.17 -2.49
N ARG A 10 -8.64 5.49 -2.37
CA ARG A 10 -8.08 6.27 -1.27
C ARG A 10 -8.58 5.78 0.09
N GLU A 11 -9.84 5.40 0.16
CA GLU A 11 -10.41 4.84 1.40
C GLU A 11 -9.76 3.51 1.77
N ILE A 12 -9.54 2.62 0.79
CA ILE A 12 -8.86 1.34 1.01
C ILE A 12 -7.46 1.57 1.57
N ILE A 13 -6.70 2.47 0.96
CA ILE A 13 -5.34 2.77 1.39
C ILE A 13 -5.34 3.39 2.78
N SER A 14 -6.27 4.29 3.07
CA SER A 14 -6.37 4.92 4.38
C SER A 14 -6.64 3.88 5.48
N LYS A 15 -7.58 2.97 5.25
CA LYS A 15 -7.89 1.89 6.19
C LYS A 15 -6.70 0.97 6.39
N HIS A 16 -5.97 0.66 5.33
CA HIS A 16 -4.78 -0.18 5.40
C HIS A 16 -3.72 0.45 6.31
N TYR A 17 -3.46 1.74 6.13
CA TYR A 17 -2.49 2.46 6.96
C TYR A 17 -2.93 2.52 8.41
N ASP A 18 -4.22 2.72 8.68
CA ASP A 18 -4.74 2.72 10.05
C ASP A 18 -4.50 1.39 10.75
N LEU A 19 -4.68 0.27 10.03
CA LEU A 19 -4.38 -1.06 10.57
C LEU A 19 -2.87 -1.25 10.78
N LEU A 20 -2.05 -0.78 9.85
CA LEU A 20 -0.59 -0.88 9.96
C LEU A 20 -0.07 -0.12 11.17
N ARG A 21 -0.67 1.02 11.49
CA ARG A 21 -0.27 1.84 12.64
C ARG A 21 -0.49 1.10 13.97
N GLN A 22 -1.39 0.13 13.98
CA GLN A 22 -1.69 -0.68 15.16
C GLN A 22 -1.02 -2.06 15.10
N SER A 23 -0.26 -2.35 14.05
CA SER A 23 0.33 -3.66 13.82
C SER A 23 1.71 -3.78 14.44
N SER A 24 2.28 -5.00 14.36
CA SER A 24 3.63 -5.28 14.84
C SER A 24 4.71 -4.58 14.01
N ILE A 25 4.37 -4.08 12.82
CA ILE A 25 5.33 -3.35 11.98
C ILE A 25 5.08 -1.84 11.97
N LYS A 26 4.39 -1.34 12.98
CA LYS A 26 4.06 0.10 13.08
C LYS A 26 5.27 1.02 13.00
N ASP A 27 6.44 0.54 13.44
CA ASP A 27 7.65 1.36 13.45
C ASP A 27 8.22 1.63 12.07
N LEU A 28 7.73 0.94 11.03
CA LEU A 28 8.11 1.21 9.65
C LEU A 28 7.37 2.40 9.04
N PHE A 29 6.40 2.96 9.77
CA PHE A 29 5.53 4.02 9.28
C PHE A 29 5.69 5.28 10.13
N PRO A 30 5.37 6.47 9.58
CA PRO A 30 5.53 7.71 10.33
C PRO A 30 4.72 7.72 11.63
N GLN A 31 5.31 8.23 12.71
CA GLN A 31 4.64 8.34 14.01
C GLN A 31 3.95 9.70 14.15
N ASP A 32 4.42 10.72 13.42
CA ASP A 32 3.79 12.03 13.39
C ASP A 32 2.51 11.97 12.56
N ASP A 33 1.42 12.55 13.08
CA ASP A 33 0.11 12.47 12.42
C ASP A 33 0.11 13.14 11.03
N GLU A 34 0.77 14.29 10.88
CA GLU A 34 0.85 14.96 9.57
C GLU A 34 1.61 14.13 8.55
N GLU A 35 2.76 13.57 8.97
CA GLU A 35 3.56 12.73 8.08
C GLU A 35 2.82 11.44 7.73
N PHE A 36 2.06 10.89 8.68
CA PHE A 36 1.26 9.69 8.47
C PHE A 36 0.18 9.94 7.42
N GLU A 37 -0.55 11.06 7.54
CA GLU A 37 -1.58 11.42 6.56
C GLU A 37 -0.95 11.68 5.18
N GLN A 38 0.23 12.30 5.13
CA GLN A 38 0.93 12.51 3.86
C GLN A 38 1.34 11.18 3.23
N ALA A 39 1.76 10.20 4.04
CA ALA A 39 2.10 8.86 3.56
C ALA A 39 0.89 8.18 2.91
N LYS A 40 -0.30 8.34 3.50
CA LYS A 40 -1.54 7.83 2.91
C LYS A 40 -1.79 8.44 1.53
N VAL A 41 -1.62 9.75 1.39
CA VAL A 41 -1.80 10.45 0.11
C VAL A 41 -0.80 9.93 -0.92
N ASN A 42 0.47 9.83 -0.55
CA ASN A 42 1.51 9.36 -1.46
C ASN A 42 1.24 7.94 -1.94
N SER A 43 0.84 7.05 -1.04
CA SER A 43 0.54 5.66 -1.36
C SER A 43 -0.70 5.56 -2.24
N ALA A 44 -1.76 6.30 -1.92
CA ALA A 44 -2.97 6.31 -2.73
C ALA A 44 -2.70 6.85 -4.13
N ASP A 45 -1.93 7.93 -4.25
CA ASP A 45 -1.54 8.49 -5.55
C ASP A 45 -0.83 7.46 -6.41
N PHE A 46 0.09 6.69 -5.79
CA PHE A 46 0.81 5.63 -6.50
C PHE A 46 -0.15 4.56 -7.01
N PHE A 47 -1.03 4.05 -6.14
CA PHE A 47 -1.96 2.99 -6.54
C PHE A 47 -2.99 3.46 -7.57
N ILE A 48 -3.45 4.71 -7.47
CA ILE A 48 -4.33 5.29 -8.49
C ILE A 48 -3.63 5.30 -9.84
N GLN A 49 -2.37 5.74 -9.86
CA GLN A 49 -1.58 5.82 -11.09
C GLN A 49 -1.40 4.45 -11.73
N ILE A 50 -1.03 3.43 -10.96
CA ILE A 50 -0.81 2.09 -11.52
C ILE A 50 -2.10 1.39 -11.92
N CYS A 51 -3.25 1.81 -11.39
CA CYS A 51 -4.55 1.27 -11.78
C CYS A 51 -5.13 1.97 -13.01
N GLY A 52 -4.34 2.80 -13.68
CA GLY A 52 -4.74 3.46 -14.92
C GLY A 52 -5.35 4.84 -14.72
N GLY A 53 -5.29 5.39 -13.51
CA GLY A 53 -5.74 6.73 -13.22
C GLY A 53 -4.69 7.79 -13.54
N PRO A 54 -4.95 9.06 -13.18
CA PRO A 54 -3.99 10.14 -13.40
C PRO A 54 -2.65 9.88 -12.72
N ASP A 55 -1.58 10.45 -13.26
CA ASP A 55 -0.23 10.24 -12.76
C ASP A 55 0.13 11.16 -11.59
N TYR A 56 -0.74 11.19 -10.60
CA TYR A 56 -0.57 12.04 -9.41
C TYR A 56 0.76 11.82 -8.71
N PHE A 57 1.20 10.56 -8.59
CA PHE A 57 2.47 10.26 -7.90
C PHE A 57 3.64 10.91 -8.64
N ASN A 58 3.71 10.74 -9.96
CA ASN A 58 4.79 11.35 -10.75
C ASN A 58 4.76 12.86 -10.69
N GLN A 59 3.56 13.46 -10.66
CA GLN A 59 3.41 14.92 -10.56
C GLN A 59 3.95 15.46 -9.24
N HIS A 60 3.75 14.74 -8.15
CA HIS A 60 4.12 15.22 -6.81
C HIS A 60 5.45 14.69 -6.31
N ARG A 61 5.87 13.51 -6.75
CA ARG A 61 7.04 12.82 -6.19
C ARG A 61 8.07 12.39 -7.23
N GLY A 62 7.80 12.58 -8.52
CA GLY A 62 8.66 12.08 -9.58
C GLY A 62 8.46 10.60 -9.81
N ASN A 63 9.46 9.92 -10.39
CA ASN A 63 9.36 8.49 -10.69
C ASN A 63 9.16 7.66 -9.42
N PRO A 64 8.28 6.64 -9.46
CA PRO A 64 8.01 5.82 -8.28
C PRO A 64 9.25 5.18 -7.67
N MET A 65 10.03 4.42 -8.44
CA MET A 65 11.26 3.75 -7.96
C MET A 65 11.08 3.14 -6.57
N MET A 66 10.03 2.34 -6.40
CA MET A 66 9.59 1.88 -5.07
C MET A 66 10.63 1.06 -4.32
N VAL A 67 11.38 0.19 -5.00
CA VAL A 67 12.43 -0.59 -4.36
C VAL A 67 13.47 0.32 -3.73
N LYS A 68 13.89 1.34 -4.47
CA LYS A 68 14.89 2.31 -3.99
C LYS A 68 14.34 3.13 -2.82
N ARG A 69 13.07 3.54 -2.89
CA ARG A 69 12.45 4.34 -1.83
C ARG A 69 12.29 3.56 -0.53
N HIS A 70 12.15 2.23 -0.61
CA HIS A 70 12.02 1.38 0.56
C HIS A 70 13.34 0.89 1.12
N ALA A 71 14.45 1.11 0.41
CA ALA A 71 15.77 0.63 0.84
C ALA A 71 16.20 1.10 2.24
N PRO A 72 15.86 2.33 2.69
CA PRO A 72 16.21 2.78 4.03
C PRO A 72 15.50 2.01 5.16
N PHE A 73 14.44 1.26 4.85
CA PHE A 73 13.66 0.55 5.87
C PHE A 73 14.05 -0.93 5.88
N LYS A 74 14.02 -1.54 7.07
CA LYS A 74 14.27 -2.97 7.19
C LYS A 74 12.96 -3.73 6.91
N ILE A 75 12.81 -4.24 5.70
CA ILE A 75 11.61 -4.97 5.29
C ILE A 75 11.93 -6.46 5.22
N THR A 76 11.32 -7.21 6.13
CA THR A 76 11.53 -8.65 6.28
C THR A 76 10.35 -9.42 5.69
N PRO A 77 10.49 -10.76 5.49
CA PRO A 77 9.33 -11.58 5.11
C PRO A 77 8.18 -11.48 6.11
N LYS A 78 8.48 -11.34 7.40
CA LYS A 78 7.44 -11.16 8.42
C LYS A 78 6.71 -9.83 8.25
N ALA A 79 7.44 -8.75 7.99
CA ALA A 79 6.84 -7.44 7.75
C ALA A 79 5.92 -7.48 6.54
N ARG A 80 6.34 -8.14 5.47
CA ARG A 80 5.51 -8.35 4.27
C ARG A 80 4.23 -9.08 4.62
N ARG A 81 4.34 -10.14 5.42
CA ARG A 81 3.17 -10.93 5.82
C ARG A 81 2.15 -10.08 6.58
N VAL A 82 2.61 -9.29 7.53
CA VAL A 82 1.73 -8.41 8.31
C VAL A 82 1.06 -7.39 7.40
N TRP A 83 1.81 -6.80 6.47
CA TRP A 83 1.29 -5.84 5.50
C TRP A 83 0.18 -6.44 4.66
N LEU A 84 0.36 -7.67 4.18
CA LEU A 84 -0.63 -8.39 3.39
C LEU A 84 -1.85 -8.79 4.24
N GLU A 85 -1.63 -9.22 5.49
CA GLU A 85 -2.73 -9.58 6.39
C GLU A 85 -3.66 -8.41 6.64
N CYS A 86 -3.12 -7.20 6.75
CA CYS A 86 -3.94 -6.00 6.90
C CYS A 86 -4.83 -5.76 5.68
N TYR A 87 -4.33 -6.05 4.47
CA TYR A 87 -5.15 -5.97 3.27
C TYR A 87 -6.25 -7.04 3.23
N ILE A 88 -5.97 -8.25 3.72
CA ILE A 88 -6.97 -9.30 3.80
C ILE A 88 -8.17 -8.82 4.61
N GLU A 89 -7.92 -8.20 5.76
CA GLU A 89 -8.98 -7.68 6.63
C GLU A 89 -9.87 -6.65 5.92
N ILE A 90 -9.28 -5.85 5.05
CA ILE A 90 -10.03 -4.83 4.31
C ILE A 90 -10.77 -5.44 3.13
N LEU A 91 -10.09 -6.29 2.36
CA LEU A 91 -10.65 -6.82 1.12
C LEU A 91 -11.81 -7.78 1.35
N LYS A 92 -11.82 -8.53 2.47
CA LYS A 92 -12.90 -9.49 2.74
C LYS A 92 -14.25 -8.83 2.89
N ASP A 93 -14.29 -7.57 3.35
CA ASP A 93 -15.53 -6.83 3.59
C ASP A 93 -15.89 -5.87 2.46
N LEU A 94 -15.07 -5.82 1.41
CA LEU A 94 -15.32 -4.92 0.30
C LEU A 94 -16.38 -5.48 -0.65
N ASP A 95 -17.29 -4.62 -1.06
CA ASP A 95 -18.29 -4.93 -2.08
C ASP A 95 -17.71 -4.65 -3.45
N MET A 96 -16.96 -5.61 -3.99
CA MET A 96 -16.38 -5.51 -5.33
C MET A 96 -16.29 -6.90 -5.94
N PRO A 97 -16.27 -7.01 -7.29
CA PRO A 97 -16.18 -8.31 -7.97
C PRO A 97 -14.96 -9.12 -7.53
N GLU A 98 -15.14 -10.43 -7.38
CA GLU A 98 -14.08 -11.33 -6.92
C GLU A 98 -12.86 -11.33 -7.83
N ASP A 99 -13.06 -11.28 -9.15
CA ASP A 99 -11.94 -11.25 -10.10
C ASP A 99 -11.13 -9.97 -9.97
N LEU A 100 -11.77 -8.85 -9.65
CA LEU A 100 -11.09 -7.58 -9.42
C LEU A 100 -10.30 -7.63 -8.11
N LYS A 101 -10.90 -8.20 -7.04
CA LYS A 101 -10.18 -8.42 -5.78
C LYS A 101 -8.95 -9.29 -6.00
N GLN A 102 -9.09 -10.36 -6.78
CA GLN A 102 -7.98 -11.27 -7.05
C GLN A 102 -6.86 -10.58 -7.82
N SER A 103 -7.21 -9.76 -8.81
CA SER A 103 -6.22 -9.01 -9.58
C SER A 103 -5.46 -8.02 -8.70
N PHE A 104 -6.18 -7.31 -7.83
CA PHE A 104 -5.57 -6.37 -6.90
C PHE A 104 -4.65 -7.10 -5.92
N TRP A 105 -5.12 -8.22 -5.37
CA TRP A 105 -4.33 -9.05 -4.45
C TRP A 105 -3.05 -9.56 -5.12
N ASN A 106 -3.15 -10.05 -6.35
CA ASN A 106 -1.98 -10.54 -7.08
C ASN A 106 -0.93 -9.43 -7.25
N TYR A 107 -1.37 -8.22 -7.53
CA TYR A 107 -0.45 -7.07 -7.63
C TYR A 107 0.22 -6.80 -6.29
N LEU A 108 -0.56 -6.77 -5.20
CA LEU A 108 -0.02 -6.52 -3.86
C LEU A 108 1.00 -7.58 -3.47
N ASP A 109 0.73 -8.83 -3.81
CA ASP A 109 1.61 -9.97 -3.51
C ASP A 109 2.97 -9.78 -4.18
N ILE A 110 2.96 -9.51 -5.48
CA ILE A 110 4.19 -9.34 -6.26
C ILE A 110 4.93 -8.07 -5.83
N PHE A 111 4.21 -6.97 -5.69
CA PHE A 111 4.78 -5.69 -5.29
C PHE A 111 5.51 -5.81 -3.94
N SER A 112 4.85 -6.39 -2.95
CA SER A 112 5.42 -6.50 -1.61
C SER A 112 6.62 -7.43 -1.57
N MET A 113 6.64 -8.46 -2.43
CA MET A 113 7.78 -9.37 -2.53
C MET A 113 9.05 -8.63 -2.94
N TRP A 114 8.92 -7.68 -3.86
CA TRP A 114 10.07 -6.90 -4.35
C TRP A 114 10.59 -5.91 -3.31
N MET A 115 9.78 -5.56 -2.31
CA MET A 115 10.18 -4.61 -1.27
C MET A 115 11.02 -5.27 -0.16
N ILE A 116 11.04 -6.59 -0.07
CA ILE A 116 11.84 -7.30 0.93
C ILE A 116 13.32 -7.00 0.69
N ASN A 117 14.01 -6.52 1.72
CA ASN A 117 15.42 -6.19 1.64
C ASN A 117 16.24 -6.73 2.81
N SER A 118 15.62 -7.54 3.66
CA SER A 118 16.27 -8.18 4.81
C SER A 118 15.77 -9.62 4.92
N PRO A 119 16.68 -10.62 5.02
CA PRO A 119 16.25 -12.02 5.06
C PRO A 119 15.72 -12.46 6.42
N GLU A 120 16.06 -11.74 7.49
CA GLU A 120 15.70 -12.10 8.85
C GLU A 120 14.66 -11.17 9.45
N ASP A 121 13.80 -11.74 10.26
CA ASP A 121 12.75 -11.01 10.97
C ASP A 121 13.28 -10.23 12.18
#